data_208edb5d517c02c2d800daa4ec5f6f66
#
_entry.id   208edb5d517c02c2d800daa4ec5f6f66
#
_cell.length_a   1.000
_cell.length_b   1.000
_cell.length_c   1.000
_cell.angle_alpha   90.00
_cell.angle_beta   90.00
_cell.angle_gamma   90.00
#
_symmetry.space_group_name_H-M   'P 1'
#
loop_
_entity.id
_entity.type
_entity.pdbx_description
1 polymer ?
#
loop_
_entity_poly.entity_id
_entity_poly.type
_entity_poly.pdbx_seq_one_letter_code
_entity_poly.pdbx_strand_id
1 'polypeptide(L)'
;MDIKIQNVSMTYPNGKQALKDLSLDLRAPSLVGLLGPNGAGKSTLMKLLVAALMPTSGTIKVDGQPLAKSDKHLKSQLGYLPQDFGLFDELTVAQFLDYMAALKGIREPKEVIGETIRKVNLEEKAKSKIRTLSGGQRQRVGIAQALLGDPPILIFDEPTVGLDPVERI
;
A
#
# COMPACT_ATOMS: atom_id res chain seq x y z
N MET A 1 14.56 5.37 7.01
CA MET A 1 13.56 6.35 6.51
C MET A 1 12.62 6.69 7.65
N ASP A 2 12.51 7.97 7.96
CA ASP A 2 11.72 8.47 9.08
C ASP A 2 10.53 9.28 8.56
N ILE A 3 9.35 9.05 9.13
CA ILE A 3 8.15 9.82 8.80
C ILE A 3 7.72 10.60 10.04
N LYS A 4 7.63 11.91 9.92
CA LYS A 4 7.21 12.81 10.98
C LYS A 4 5.92 13.50 10.61
N ILE A 5 4.88 13.30 11.42
CA ILE A 5 3.56 13.91 11.30
C ILE A 5 3.44 14.94 12.41
N GLN A 6 3.08 16.20 12.07
CA GLN A 6 2.99 17.30 13.03
C GLN A 6 1.68 18.05 12.87
N ASN A 7 0.83 17.99 13.90
CA ASN A 7 -0.44 18.71 14.03
C ASN A 7 -1.34 18.54 12.80
N VAL A 8 -1.35 17.33 12.20
CA VAL A 8 -2.09 17.05 10.98
C VAL A 8 -3.58 16.93 11.26
N SER A 9 -4.35 17.74 10.54
CA SER A 9 -5.80 17.59 10.46
C SER A 9 -6.23 17.34 9.02
N MET A 10 -7.32 16.59 8.85
CA MET A 10 -7.91 16.32 7.55
C MET A 10 -9.42 16.45 7.61
N THR A 11 -9.95 17.40 6.86
CA THR A 11 -11.39 17.61 6.67
C THR A 11 -11.72 17.44 5.20
N TYR A 12 -12.64 16.54 4.90
CA TYR A 12 -13.12 16.29 3.53
C TYR A 12 -14.00 17.45 3.04
N PRO A 13 -14.20 17.62 1.71
CA PRO A 13 -15.04 18.69 1.17
C PRO A 13 -16.48 18.70 1.66
N ASN A 14 -17.00 17.55 2.11
CA ASN A 14 -18.33 17.42 2.71
C ASN A 14 -18.40 17.86 4.18
N GLY A 15 -17.33 18.46 4.70
CA GLY A 15 -17.23 18.93 6.10
C GLY A 15 -16.87 17.84 7.12
N LYS A 16 -16.73 16.58 6.73
CA LYS A 16 -16.36 15.50 7.66
C LYS A 16 -14.88 15.63 8.04
N GLN A 17 -14.61 15.92 9.32
CA GLN A 17 -13.27 15.89 9.89
C GLN A 17 -12.87 14.44 10.20
N ALA A 18 -11.90 13.92 9.47
CA ALA A 18 -11.42 12.54 9.62
C ALA A 18 -10.20 12.42 10.53
N LEU A 19 -9.37 13.46 10.59
CA LEU A 19 -8.23 13.55 11.52
C LEU A 19 -8.22 14.93 12.16
N LYS A 20 -7.85 14.98 13.44
CA LYS A 20 -7.77 16.21 14.21
C LYS A 20 -6.45 16.25 15.00
N ASP A 21 -5.60 17.21 14.66
CA ASP A 21 -4.36 17.54 15.38
C ASP A 21 -3.47 16.31 15.69
N LEU A 22 -3.32 15.42 14.72
CA LEU A 22 -2.53 14.21 14.86
C LEU A 22 -1.05 14.53 14.76
N SER A 23 -0.28 14.09 15.76
CA SER A 23 1.19 14.12 15.73
C SER A 23 1.74 12.73 16.02
N LEU A 24 2.70 12.27 15.18
CA LEU A 24 3.30 10.93 15.26
C LEU A 24 4.67 10.92 14.60
N ASP A 25 5.63 10.28 15.24
CA ASP A 25 6.97 10.02 14.69
C ASP A 25 7.12 8.52 14.44
N LEU A 26 7.33 8.14 13.19
CA LEU A 26 7.63 6.77 12.76
C LEU A 26 9.10 6.68 12.35
N ARG A 27 9.85 5.83 13.02
CA ARG A 27 11.29 5.63 12.76
C ARG A 27 11.56 4.22 12.27
N ALA A 28 12.31 4.09 11.20
CA ALA A 28 12.72 2.79 10.69
C ALA A 28 13.92 2.22 11.51
N PRO A 29 14.01 0.87 11.65
CA PRO A 29 12.99 -0.10 11.28
C PRO A 29 11.87 -0.18 12.33
N SER A 30 10.61 -0.25 11.90
CA SER A 30 9.47 -0.42 12.82
C SER A 30 8.29 -1.11 12.15
N LEU A 31 7.52 -1.84 12.94
CA LEU A 31 6.20 -2.36 12.56
C LEU A 31 5.15 -1.60 13.37
N VAL A 32 4.22 -0.95 12.68
CA VAL A 32 3.21 -0.10 13.31
C VAL A 32 1.81 -0.60 12.96
N GLY A 33 1.03 -0.94 13.98
CA GLY A 33 -0.38 -1.31 13.85
C GLY A 33 -1.29 -0.12 14.14
N LEU A 34 -2.21 0.21 13.21
CA LEU A 34 -3.26 1.19 13.42
C LEU A 34 -4.52 0.49 13.90
N LEU A 35 -4.88 0.68 15.17
CA LEU A 35 -6.08 0.09 15.79
C LEU A 35 -7.13 1.17 16.02
N GLY A 36 -8.40 0.80 15.88
CA GLY A 36 -9.53 1.68 16.14
C GLY A 36 -10.80 1.27 15.38
N PRO A 37 -11.97 1.79 15.77
CA PRO A 37 -13.23 1.47 15.11
C PRO A 37 -13.28 1.98 13.66
N ASN A 38 -14.31 1.53 12.92
CA ASN A 38 -14.59 2.06 11.59
C ASN A 38 -14.88 3.56 11.68
N GLY A 39 -14.32 4.33 10.75
CA GLY A 39 -14.43 5.77 10.75
C GLY A 39 -13.43 6.52 11.65
N ALA A 40 -12.55 5.84 12.38
CA ALA A 40 -11.49 6.46 13.21
C ALA A 40 -10.40 7.20 12.43
N GLY A 41 -10.45 7.22 11.09
CA GLY A 41 -9.47 7.93 10.26
C GLY A 41 -8.27 7.09 9.82
N LYS A 42 -8.23 5.77 10.10
CA LYS A 42 -7.12 4.88 9.74
C LYS A 42 -6.76 4.96 8.24
N SER A 43 -7.72 4.67 7.37
CA SER A 43 -7.51 4.73 5.90
C SER A 43 -7.22 6.15 5.41
N THR A 44 -7.74 7.18 6.10
CA THR A 44 -7.40 8.58 5.78
C THR A 44 -5.93 8.86 6.08
N LEU A 45 -5.42 8.40 7.22
CA LEU A 45 -4.01 8.54 7.57
C LEU A 45 -3.12 7.82 6.54
N MET A 46 -3.47 6.57 6.18
CA MET A 46 -2.73 5.82 5.17
C MET A 46 -2.71 6.55 3.82
N LYS A 47 -3.86 7.09 3.36
CA LYS A 47 -3.94 7.89 2.12
C LYS A 47 -3.10 9.17 2.16
N LEU A 48 -2.96 9.80 3.32
CA LEU A 48 -2.04 10.94 3.50
C LEU A 48 -0.58 10.47 3.40
N LEU A 49 -0.23 9.35 4.03
CA LEU A 49 1.14 8.81 4.00
C LEU A 49 1.60 8.41 2.59
N VAL A 50 0.68 7.94 1.75
CA VAL A 50 0.99 7.60 0.34
C VAL A 50 0.82 8.79 -0.61
N ALA A 51 0.62 10.00 -0.10
CA ALA A 51 0.37 11.23 -0.88
C ALA A 51 -0.81 11.12 -1.87
N ALA A 52 -1.80 10.27 -1.56
CA ALA A 52 -3.08 10.20 -2.27
C ALA A 52 -4.05 11.30 -1.79
N LEU A 53 -3.83 11.83 -0.58
CA LEU A 53 -4.52 12.99 -0.01
C LEU A 53 -3.48 13.97 0.53
N MET A 54 -3.86 15.25 0.60
CA MET A 54 -3.07 16.28 1.28
C MET A 54 -3.79 16.70 2.55
N PRO A 55 -3.08 16.94 3.66
CA PRO A 55 -3.71 17.39 4.91
C PRO A 55 -4.31 18.80 4.74
N THR A 56 -5.42 19.06 5.46
CA THR A 56 -6.03 20.39 5.52
C THR A 56 -5.16 21.37 6.31
N SER A 57 -4.48 20.87 7.34
CA SER A 57 -3.50 21.62 8.14
C SER A 57 -2.45 20.69 8.72
N GLY A 58 -1.37 21.27 9.23
CA GLY A 58 -0.21 20.52 9.72
C GLY A 58 0.76 20.11 8.62
N THR A 59 1.74 19.28 8.94
CA THR A 59 2.78 18.87 8.01
C THR A 59 3.13 17.40 8.18
N ILE A 60 3.44 16.75 7.05
CA ILE A 60 4.05 15.41 7.01
C ILE A 60 5.42 15.56 6.35
N LYS A 61 6.45 15.02 6.99
CA LYS A 61 7.82 15.03 6.49
C LYS A 61 8.32 13.59 6.36
N VAL A 62 9.06 13.33 5.30
CA VAL A 62 9.77 12.06 5.05
C VAL A 62 11.24 12.40 4.96
N ASP A 63 12.07 11.82 5.84
CA ASP A 63 13.50 12.13 5.99
C ASP A 63 13.77 13.65 6.05
N GLY A 64 12.93 14.36 6.82
CA GLY A 64 13.02 15.80 7.02
C GLY A 64 12.46 16.67 5.88
N GLN A 65 12.11 16.10 4.73
CA GLN A 65 11.53 16.82 3.60
C GLN A 65 9.99 16.81 3.67
N PRO A 66 9.31 17.93 3.39
CA PRO A 66 7.85 17.93 3.29
C PRO A 66 7.34 16.94 2.27
N LEU A 67 6.26 16.21 2.59
CA LEU A 67 5.68 15.17 1.75
C LEU A 67 5.40 15.64 0.31
N ALA A 68 4.88 16.86 0.14
CA ALA A 68 4.60 17.44 -1.17
C ALA A 68 5.85 17.58 -2.07
N LYS A 69 7.05 17.70 -1.49
CA LYS A 69 8.32 17.76 -2.23
C LYS A 69 8.93 16.39 -2.47
N SER A 70 8.62 15.43 -1.62
CA SER A 70 9.22 14.08 -1.65
C SER A 70 8.28 13.00 -2.19
N ASP A 71 7.13 13.37 -2.75
CA ASP A 71 6.12 12.38 -3.15
C ASP A 71 6.62 11.38 -4.20
N LYS A 72 7.41 11.82 -5.20
CA LYS A 72 8.03 10.93 -6.21
C LYS A 72 9.02 9.97 -5.59
N HIS A 73 9.85 10.46 -4.68
CA HIS A 73 10.82 9.65 -3.97
C HIS A 73 10.11 8.65 -3.06
N LEU A 74 9.12 9.11 -2.28
CA LEU A 74 8.31 8.24 -1.45
C LEU A 74 7.59 7.18 -2.28
N LYS A 75 6.91 7.56 -3.36
CA LYS A 75 6.17 6.64 -4.23
C LYS A 75 7.05 5.55 -4.85
N SER A 76 8.32 5.86 -5.16
CA SER A 76 9.26 4.86 -5.68
C SER A 76 9.70 3.84 -4.62
N GLN A 77 9.60 4.21 -3.32
CA GLN A 77 10.02 3.38 -2.19
C GLN A 77 8.85 2.81 -1.40
N LEU A 78 7.63 2.95 -1.92
CA LEU A 78 6.41 2.58 -1.23
C LEU A 78 5.73 1.38 -1.88
N GLY A 79 5.35 0.40 -1.06
CA GLY A 79 4.36 -0.60 -1.38
C GLY A 79 3.05 -0.27 -0.66
N TYR A 80 1.96 -0.14 -1.41
CA TYR A 80 0.65 0.17 -0.84
C TYR A 80 -0.41 -0.81 -1.32
N LEU A 81 -1.12 -1.41 -0.38
CA LEU A 81 -2.32 -2.18 -0.61
C LEU A 81 -3.50 -1.43 0.01
N PRO A 82 -4.34 -0.75 -0.78
CA PRO A 82 -5.58 -0.16 -0.27
C PRO A 82 -6.62 -1.24 0.05
N GLN A 83 -7.62 -0.91 0.85
CA GLN A 83 -8.74 -1.79 1.16
C GLN A 83 -9.47 -2.26 -0.12
N ASP A 84 -9.73 -1.30 -1.03
CA ASP A 84 -10.26 -1.58 -2.35
C ASP A 84 -9.15 -1.40 -3.40
N PHE A 85 -8.62 -2.50 -3.90
CA PHE A 85 -7.62 -2.47 -4.95
C PHE A 85 -8.19 -3.08 -6.24
N GLY A 86 -8.01 -2.35 -7.34
CA GLY A 86 -8.42 -2.81 -8.66
C GLY A 86 -7.43 -3.80 -9.24
N LEU A 87 -7.91 -4.96 -9.67
CA LEU A 87 -7.14 -5.92 -10.46
C LEU A 87 -7.67 -5.95 -11.89
N PHE A 88 -6.77 -6.16 -12.86
CA PHE A 88 -7.15 -6.31 -14.27
C PHE A 88 -7.50 -7.78 -14.54
N ASP A 89 -8.78 -8.10 -14.52
CA ASP A 89 -9.32 -9.45 -14.60
C ASP A 89 -8.88 -10.26 -15.83
N GLU A 90 -8.59 -9.61 -16.96
CA GLU A 90 -8.17 -10.26 -18.20
C GLU A 90 -6.66 -10.56 -18.25
N LEU A 91 -5.87 -9.93 -17.39
CA LEU A 91 -4.44 -10.22 -17.31
C LEU A 91 -4.17 -11.49 -16.50
N THR A 92 -3.07 -12.15 -16.80
CA THR A 92 -2.53 -13.17 -15.90
C THR A 92 -1.83 -12.48 -14.71
N VAL A 93 -1.60 -13.24 -13.63
CA VAL A 93 -0.86 -12.73 -12.45
C VAL A 93 0.50 -12.15 -12.87
N ALA A 94 1.26 -12.89 -13.69
CA ALA A 94 2.55 -12.42 -14.16
C ALA A 94 2.45 -11.16 -15.04
N GLN A 95 1.46 -11.08 -15.94
CA GLN A 95 1.24 -9.89 -16.77
C GLN A 95 0.83 -8.67 -15.94
N PHE A 96 0.00 -8.85 -14.92
CA PHE A 96 -0.38 -7.78 -14.01
C PHE A 96 0.84 -7.24 -13.25
N LEU A 97 1.67 -8.13 -12.70
CA LEU A 97 2.88 -7.72 -12.00
C LEU A 97 3.91 -7.08 -12.93
N ASP A 98 4.01 -7.52 -14.19
CA ASP A 98 4.86 -6.88 -15.19
C ASP A 98 4.40 -5.45 -15.50
N TYR A 99 3.09 -5.25 -15.66
CA TYR A 99 2.50 -3.92 -15.80
C TYR A 99 2.82 -3.02 -14.59
N MET A 100 2.68 -3.55 -13.37
CA MET A 100 2.98 -2.80 -12.15
C MET A 100 4.48 -2.50 -12.00
N ALA A 101 5.36 -3.43 -12.43
CA ALA A 101 6.79 -3.23 -12.47
C ALA A 101 7.18 -2.10 -13.42
N ALA A 102 6.56 -2.04 -14.60
CA ALA A 102 6.76 -0.95 -15.55
C ALA A 102 6.35 0.41 -14.97
N LEU A 103 5.21 0.48 -14.27
CA LEU A 103 4.77 1.71 -13.57
C LEU A 103 5.73 2.16 -12.47
N LYS A 104 6.37 1.20 -11.78
CA LYS A 104 7.40 1.48 -10.76
C LYS A 104 8.78 1.78 -11.36
N GLY A 105 8.96 1.66 -12.68
CA GLY A 105 10.25 1.86 -13.35
C GLY A 105 11.28 0.77 -13.05
N ILE A 106 10.84 -0.44 -12.67
CA ILE A 106 11.72 -1.59 -12.40
C ILE A 106 12.30 -2.07 -13.73
N ARG A 107 13.63 -2.03 -13.82
CA ARG A 107 14.36 -2.58 -14.97
C ARG A 107 14.50 -4.09 -14.80
N GLU A 108 14.42 -4.84 -15.92
CA GLU A 108 14.56 -6.30 -15.92
C GLU A 108 13.63 -7.01 -14.91
N PRO A 109 12.29 -6.83 -15.03
CA PRO A 109 11.36 -7.19 -13.97
C PRO A 109 11.16 -8.70 -13.79
N LYS A 110 11.62 -9.55 -14.72
CA LYS A 110 11.31 -10.99 -14.73
C LYS A 110 11.73 -11.72 -13.46
N GLU A 111 12.93 -11.47 -12.96
CA GLU A 111 13.44 -12.09 -11.73
C GLU A 111 12.65 -11.57 -10.51
N VAL A 112 12.51 -10.25 -10.41
CA VAL A 112 11.75 -9.59 -9.34
C VAL A 112 10.30 -10.09 -9.28
N ILE A 113 9.64 -10.24 -10.43
CA ILE A 113 8.28 -10.80 -10.51
C ILE A 113 8.25 -12.25 -10.02
N GLY A 114 9.20 -13.08 -10.49
CA GLY A 114 9.29 -14.47 -10.07
C GLY A 114 9.47 -14.63 -8.56
N GLU A 115 10.35 -13.84 -7.97
CA GLU A 115 10.55 -13.81 -6.51
C GLU A 115 9.30 -13.33 -5.77
N THR A 116 8.66 -12.27 -6.26
CA THR A 116 7.45 -11.73 -5.66
C THR A 116 6.31 -12.75 -5.68
N ILE A 117 6.13 -13.46 -6.80
CA ILE A 117 5.12 -14.54 -6.92
C ILE A 117 5.40 -15.66 -5.91
N ARG A 118 6.67 -16.05 -5.70
CA ARG A 118 7.06 -17.04 -4.69
C ARG A 118 6.74 -16.56 -3.26
N LYS A 119 7.08 -15.30 -2.93
CA LYS A 119 6.80 -14.71 -1.61
C LYS A 119 5.32 -14.80 -1.20
N VAL A 120 4.40 -14.85 -2.17
CA VAL A 120 2.95 -14.92 -1.91
C VAL A 120 2.32 -16.28 -2.25
N ASN A 121 3.12 -17.31 -2.52
CA ASN A 121 2.69 -18.67 -2.85
C ASN A 121 1.68 -18.71 -4.03
N LEU A 122 2.03 -18.07 -5.14
CA LEU A 122 1.21 -18.02 -6.37
C LEU A 122 1.92 -18.59 -7.61
N GLU A 123 2.98 -19.42 -7.46
CA GLU A 123 3.78 -19.97 -8.57
C GLU A 123 2.91 -20.74 -9.55
N GLU A 124 2.03 -21.63 -9.06
CA GLU A 124 1.14 -22.43 -9.89
C GLU A 124 0.08 -21.58 -10.62
N LYS A 125 -0.18 -20.36 -10.13
CA LYS A 125 -1.16 -19.42 -10.67
C LYS A 125 -0.56 -18.29 -11.49
N ALA A 126 0.77 -18.25 -11.66
CA ALA A 126 1.46 -17.17 -12.37
C ALA A 126 0.90 -16.91 -13.78
N LYS A 127 0.48 -17.96 -14.48
CA LYS A 127 -0.10 -17.90 -15.83
C LYS A 127 -1.63 -17.92 -15.85
N SER A 128 -2.30 -17.99 -14.69
CA SER A 128 -3.75 -17.98 -14.59
C SER A 128 -4.27 -16.55 -14.72
N LYS A 129 -5.41 -16.37 -15.39
CA LYS A 129 -6.10 -15.08 -15.45
C LYS A 129 -6.64 -14.71 -14.07
N ILE A 130 -6.53 -13.44 -13.71
CA ILE A 130 -6.93 -12.92 -12.38
C ILE A 130 -8.40 -13.22 -12.10
N ARG A 131 -9.28 -13.15 -13.11
CA ARG A 131 -10.71 -13.47 -12.96
C ARG A 131 -10.98 -14.91 -12.51
N THR A 132 -10.04 -15.84 -12.70
CA THR A 132 -10.20 -17.24 -12.34
C THR A 132 -9.69 -17.59 -10.94
N LEU A 133 -9.15 -16.60 -10.22
CA LEU A 133 -8.59 -16.77 -8.90
C LEU A 133 -9.68 -16.71 -7.82
N SER A 134 -9.46 -17.44 -6.71
CA SER A 134 -10.28 -17.30 -5.51
C SER A 134 -10.07 -15.92 -4.86
N GLY A 135 -10.96 -15.51 -3.94
CA GLY A 135 -10.84 -14.26 -3.20
C GLY A 135 -9.48 -14.13 -2.50
N GLY A 136 -9.03 -15.17 -1.79
CA GLY A 136 -7.73 -15.20 -1.13
C GLY A 136 -6.56 -15.12 -2.11
N GLN A 137 -6.64 -15.81 -3.27
CA GLN A 137 -5.62 -15.69 -4.31
C GLN A 137 -5.57 -14.28 -4.92
N ARG A 138 -6.71 -13.64 -5.14
CA ARG A 138 -6.79 -12.23 -5.59
C ARG A 138 -6.17 -11.29 -4.56
N GLN A 139 -6.42 -11.52 -3.27
CA GLN A 139 -5.79 -10.76 -2.19
C GLN A 139 -4.26 -10.92 -2.21
N ARG A 140 -3.76 -12.14 -2.42
CA ARG A 140 -2.31 -12.39 -2.55
C ARG A 140 -1.71 -11.67 -3.76
N VAL A 141 -2.44 -11.53 -4.88
CA VAL A 141 -1.99 -10.70 -6.02
C VAL A 141 -1.86 -9.23 -5.61
N GLY A 142 -2.80 -8.70 -4.84
CA GLY A 142 -2.72 -7.34 -4.29
C GLY A 142 -1.52 -7.15 -3.35
N ILE A 143 -1.26 -8.14 -2.48
CA ILE A 143 -0.07 -8.16 -1.62
C ILE A 143 1.20 -8.21 -2.47
N ALA A 144 1.26 -9.07 -3.49
CA ALA A 144 2.39 -9.15 -4.41
C ALA A 144 2.70 -7.81 -5.08
N GLN A 145 1.68 -7.10 -5.55
CA GLN A 145 1.84 -5.75 -6.11
C GLN A 145 2.48 -4.79 -5.11
N ALA A 146 2.08 -4.84 -3.84
CA ALA A 146 2.67 -3.97 -2.81
C ALA A 146 4.14 -4.33 -2.52
N LEU A 147 4.48 -5.64 -2.50
CA LEU A 147 5.83 -6.15 -2.26
C LEU A 147 6.77 -5.98 -3.46
N LEU A 148 6.26 -5.70 -4.66
CA LEU A 148 7.02 -5.69 -5.89
C LEU A 148 8.17 -4.68 -5.85
N GLY A 149 9.40 -5.17 -6.06
CA GLY A 149 10.62 -4.37 -5.99
C GLY A 149 11.15 -4.14 -4.58
N ASP A 150 10.68 -4.90 -3.60
CA ASP A 150 11.13 -4.91 -2.20
C ASP A 150 11.18 -3.50 -1.57
N PRO A 151 10.06 -2.77 -1.55
CA PRO A 151 10.03 -1.39 -1.10
C PRO A 151 10.32 -1.31 0.41
N PRO A 152 11.10 -0.31 0.87
CA PRO A 152 11.43 -0.15 2.28
C PRO A 152 10.25 0.27 3.17
N ILE A 153 9.16 0.75 2.57
CA ILE A 153 7.93 1.09 3.27
C ILE A 153 6.78 0.27 2.70
N LEU A 154 6.07 -0.41 3.57
CA LEU A 154 4.85 -1.15 3.24
C LEU A 154 3.67 -0.60 4.04
N ILE A 155 2.59 -0.27 3.35
CA ILE A 155 1.34 0.18 3.97
C ILE A 155 0.22 -0.74 3.49
N PHE A 156 -0.45 -1.40 4.43
CA PHE A 156 -1.55 -2.30 4.16
C PHE A 156 -2.82 -1.78 4.87
N ASP A 157 -3.88 -1.56 4.11
CA ASP A 157 -5.19 -1.19 4.65
C ASP A 157 -6.09 -2.43 4.64
N GLU A 158 -6.28 -3.04 5.82
CA GLU A 158 -7.07 -4.26 6.04
C GLU A 158 -6.66 -5.45 5.13
N PRO A 159 -5.39 -5.90 5.16
CA PRO A 159 -4.87 -6.90 4.21
C PRO A 159 -5.51 -8.29 4.32
N THR A 160 -6.24 -8.58 5.38
CA THR A 160 -6.86 -9.88 5.64
C THR A 160 -8.36 -9.93 5.33
N VAL A 161 -8.95 -8.86 4.84
CA VAL A 161 -10.35 -8.85 4.40
C VAL A 161 -10.50 -9.78 3.22
N GLY A 162 -11.47 -10.73 3.31
CA GLY A 162 -11.73 -11.72 2.25
C GLY A 162 -10.85 -12.97 2.29
N LEU A 163 -9.91 -13.09 3.25
CA LEU A 163 -9.19 -14.34 3.49
C LEU A 163 -10.02 -15.30 4.36
N ASP A 164 -9.91 -16.59 4.09
CA ASP A 164 -10.47 -17.62 4.96
C ASP A 164 -9.82 -17.55 6.36
N PRO A 165 -10.55 -17.94 7.43
CA PRO A 165 -9.99 -17.93 8.80
C PRO A 165 -8.66 -18.68 8.93
N VAL A 166 -8.44 -19.73 8.15
CA VAL A 166 -7.20 -20.52 8.13
C VAL A 166 -6.05 -19.76 7.42
N GLU A 167 -6.35 -18.87 6.49
CA GLU A 167 -5.35 -18.05 5.79
C GLU A 167 -4.96 -16.77 6.56
N ARG A 168 -5.65 -16.49 7.69
CA ARG A 168 -5.38 -15.32 8.55
C ARG A 168 -4.33 -15.57 9.64
N ILE A 169 -3.88 -16.81 9.81
CA ILE A 169 -2.81 -17.23 10.72
C ILE A 169 -1.48 -17.26 9.92
#